data_0f1838f0e4ec3ad9060c0748faa0da67
#
_entry.id   0f1838f0e4ec3ad9060c0748faa0da67
#
_cell.length_a   1.000
_cell.length_b   1.000
_cell.length_c   1.000
_cell.angle_alpha   90.00
_cell.angle_beta   90.00
_cell.angle_gamma   90.00
#
_symmetry.space_group_name_H-M   'P 1'
#
loop_
_entity.id
_entity.type
_entity.pdbx_description
1 polymer ?
#
loop_
_entity_poly.entity_id
_entity_poly.type
_entity_poly.pdbx_seq_one_letter_code
_entity_poly.pdbx_strand_id
1 'polypeptide(L)'
;SGTSGTRVVHKPHFYEGVTIDARLAYQKPDLSWFTATVEASSVDSAHEVLYRVNYFRIGAHALLFTLLAVSGYMALTQVQGESLCAQFGRPGIYAYLLQLFLVIWGVSGALLSWLPYYRYIYAIAQFVRFHVDAQWVAYDKKIFDEVPKRYYVELQRQCLRFGFGLME
;
A
#
# COMPACT_ATOMS: atom_id res chain seq x y z
N SER A 1 44.24 6.76 -17.98
CA SER A 1 42.89 7.30 -18.26
C SER A 1 41.91 6.14 -18.32
N GLY A 2 41.41 5.77 -17.16
CA GLY A 2 40.39 4.73 -17.05
C GLY A 2 39.04 5.32 -17.45
N THR A 3 38.50 4.90 -18.59
CA THR A 3 37.10 5.11 -18.93
C THR A 3 36.25 4.34 -17.93
N SER A 4 35.68 5.03 -16.96
CA SER A 4 34.63 4.46 -16.09
C SER A 4 33.48 4.06 -16.99
N GLY A 5 33.28 2.76 -17.21
CA GLY A 5 32.26 2.25 -18.08
C GLY A 5 30.89 2.44 -17.46
N THR A 6 30.19 3.51 -17.82
CA THR A 6 28.78 3.67 -17.50
C THR A 6 27.96 2.79 -18.44
N ARG A 7 27.27 1.82 -17.92
CA ARG A 7 26.39 0.97 -18.70
C ARG A 7 24.93 1.34 -18.40
N VAL A 8 24.28 1.96 -19.40
CA VAL A 8 22.83 2.25 -19.33
C VAL A 8 22.10 1.15 -20.08
N VAL A 9 21.18 0.50 -19.44
CA VAL A 9 20.31 -0.54 -20.05
C VAL A 9 18.91 0.02 -20.15
N HIS A 10 18.48 0.32 -21.37
CA HIS A 10 17.16 0.90 -21.68
C HIS A 10 16.06 -0.12 -21.98
N LYS A 11 16.28 -1.40 -21.69
CA LYS A 11 15.23 -2.42 -21.92
C LYS A 11 14.53 -2.71 -20.60
N PRO A 12 13.19 -2.88 -20.61
CA PRO A 12 12.50 -3.33 -19.42
C PRO A 12 13.15 -4.64 -18.93
N HIS A 13 13.75 -4.60 -17.76
CA HIS A 13 14.34 -5.77 -17.12
C HIS A 13 13.31 -6.43 -16.25
N PHE A 14 12.95 -7.65 -16.62
CA PHE A 14 12.15 -8.52 -15.80
C PHE A 14 13.06 -9.21 -14.77
N TYR A 15 12.98 -8.82 -13.52
CA TYR A 15 13.71 -9.42 -12.44
C TYR A 15 12.75 -9.79 -11.30
N GLU A 16 12.69 -11.05 -10.93
CA GLU A 16 11.82 -11.58 -9.86
C GLU A 16 10.34 -11.14 -9.96
N GLY A 17 9.81 -11.03 -11.17
CA GLY A 17 8.42 -10.64 -11.40
C GLY A 17 8.16 -9.13 -11.39
N VAL A 18 9.21 -8.31 -11.44
CA VAL A 18 9.14 -6.85 -11.50
C VAL A 18 9.75 -6.35 -12.80
N THR A 19 9.04 -5.44 -13.48
CA THR A 19 9.54 -4.76 -14.68
C THR A 19 10.07 -3.40 -14.27
N ILE A 20 11.28 -3.04 -14.71
CA ILE A 20 11.91 -1.73 -14.49
C ILE A 20 12.20 -1.12 -15.85
N ASP A 21 11.83 0.14 -16.04
CA ASP A 21 12.00 0.83 -17.31
C ASP A 21 13.45 1.13 -17.65
N ALA A 22 14.23 1.56 -16.65
CA ALA A 22 15.65 1.81 -16.86
C ALA A 22 16.48 1.43 -15.63
N ARG A 23 17.67 0.88 -15.90
CA ARG A 23 18.69 0.60 -14.89
C ARG A 23 20.01 1.22 -15.31
N LEU A 24 20.59 2.00 -14.42
CA LEU A 24 21.92 2.56 -14.54
C LEU A 24 22.87 1.79 -13.62
N ALA A 25 24.03 1.41 -14.11
CA ALA A 25 25.10 0.87 -13.30
C ALA A 25 26.43 1.51 -13.70
N TYR A 26 27.19 1.99 -12.74
CA TYR A 26 28.55 2.44 -12.97
C TYR A 26 29.49 1.97 -11.85
N GLN A 27 30.74 1.79 -12.19
CA GLN A 27 31.75 1.38 -11.23
C GLN A 27 32.38 2.61 -10.58
N LYS A 28 32.37 2.64 -9.26
CA LYS A 28 33.03 3.69 -8.46
C LYS A 28 34.53 3.53 -8.48
N PRO A 29 35.32 4.57 -8.09
CA PRO A 29 36.76 4.47 -8.01
C PRO A 29 37.30 3.39 -7.06
N ASP A 30 36.50 3.02 -6.07
CA ASP A 30 36.77 1.93 -5.10
C ASP A 30 36.45 0.53 -5.62
N LEU A 31 36.17 0.41 -6.92
CA LEU A 31 35.77 -0.82 -7.62
C LEU A 31 34.38 -1.36 -7.21
N SER A 32 33.66 -0.73 -6.29
CA SER A 32 32.28 -1.07 -6.00
C SER A 32 31.34 -0.61 -7.13
N TRP A 33 30.21 -1.31 -7.28
CA TRP A 33 29.18 -0.92 -8.24
C TRP A 33 28.14 -0.02 -7.57
N PHE A 34 27.80 1.05 -8.24
CA PHE A 34 26.62 1.84 -7.92
C PHE A 34 25.51 1.51 -8.92
N THR A 35 24.34 1.21 -8.40
CA THR A 35 23.18 0.87 -9.21
C THR A 35 22.03 1.81 -8.91
N ALA A 36 21.41 2.32 -9.96
CA ALA A 36 20.20 3.13 -9.86
C ALA A 36 19.13 2.57 -10.77
N THR A 37 17.89 2.66 -10.33
CA THR A 37 16.71 2.27 -11.12
C THR A 37 15.76 3.44 -11.26
N VAL A 38 15.12 3.51 -12.42
CA VAL A 38 14.12 4.52 -12.75
C VAL A 38 12.88 3.81 -13.25
N GLU A 39 11.75 4.16 -12.70
CA GLU A 39 10.42 3.82 -13.19
C GLU A 39 9.80 5.09 -13.76
N ALA A 40 9.44 5.07 -15.03
CA ALA A 40 8.92 6.24 -15.74
C ALA A 40 7.44 6.02 -16.07
N SER A 41 6.57 6.82 -15.46
CA SER A 41 5.14 6.74 -15.71
C SER A 41 4.66 7.86 -16.62
N SER A 42 4.06 7.48 -17.73
CA SER A 42 3.37 8.36 -18.66
C SER A 42 1.89 8.51 -18.29
N VAL A 43 1.16 9.34 -19.02
CA VAL A 43 -0.30 9.48 -18.85
C VAL A 43 -1.01 8.15 -19.04
N ASP A 44 -0.56 7.31 -19.96
CA ASP A 44 -1.16 5.98 -20.21
C ASP A 44 -0.93 5.00 -19.06
N SER A 45 0.21 5.14 -18.35
CA SER A 45 0.56 4.33 -17.18
C SER A 45 0.35 5.05 -15.83
N ALA A 46 -0.47 6.10 -15.82
CA ALA A 46 -0.76 6.90 -14.62
C ALA A 46 -1.16 6.06 -13.38
N HIS A 47 -1.75 4.90 -13.60
CA HIS A 47 -2.16 3.98 -12.54
C HIS A 47 -0.99 3.44 -11.68
N GLU A 48 0.25 3.55 -12.13
CA GLU A 48 1.46 3.11 -11.43
C GLU A 48 1.90 4.10 -10.35
N VAL A 49 1.66 5.40 -10.57
CA VAL A 49 2.00 6.49 -9.63
C VAL A 49 0.82 6.99 -8.82
N LEU A 50 -0.41 6.67 -9.23
CA LEU A 50 -1.62 6.98 -8.46
C LEU A 50 -1.83 5.92 -7.36
N TYR A 51 -2.09 6.37 -6.13
CA TYR A 51 -2.33 5.43 -5.05
C TYR A 51 -3.65 4.67 -5.24
N ARG A 52 -3.62 3.41 -4.83
CA ARG A 52 -4.80 2.54 -4.71
C ARG A 52 -5.03 2.16 -3.27
N VAL A 53 -6.29 1.89 -2.94
CA VAL A 53 -6.66 1.40 -1.62
C VAL A 53 -6.66 -0.13 -1.61
N ASN A 54 -5.98 -0.72 -0.65
CA ASN A 54 -5.94 -2.18 -0.50
C ASN A 54 -7.16 -2.66 0.28
N TYR A 55 -8.29 -2.83 -0.41
CA TYR A 55 -9.55 -3.29 0.19
C TYR A 55 -9.45 -4.66 0.84
N PHE A 56 -8.60 -5.56 0.32
CA PHE A 56 -8.39 -6.87 0.92
C PHE A 56 -7.79 -6.76 2.32
N ARG A 57 -6.76 -5.93 2.49
CA ARG A 57 -6.16 -5.69 3.82
C ARG A 57 -7.13 -4.99 4.76
N ILE A 58 -7.92 -4.04 4.26
CA ILE A 58 -8.95 -3.39 5.06
C ILE A 58 -9.95 -4.41 5.55
N GLY A 59 -10.50 -5.26 4.65
CA GLY A 59 -11.46 -6.29 4.99
C GLY A 59 -10.93 -7.27 6.03
N ALA A 60 -9.69 -7.72 5.88
CA ALA A 60 -9.05 -8.65 6.83
C ALA A 60 -8.85 -8.01 8.22
N HIS A 61 -8.36 -6.76 8.28
CA HIS A 61 -8.18 -6.08 9.56
C HIS A 61 -9.51 -5.69 10.21
N ALA A 62 -10.50 -5.25 9.42
CA ALA A 62 -11.84 -4.99 9.91
C ALA A 62 -12.49 -6.26 10.48
N LEU A 63 -12.31 -7.41 9.80
CA LEU A 63 -12.79 -8.70 10.27
C LEU A 63 -12.16 -9.08 11.62
N LEU A 64 -10.84 -9.00 11.73
CA LEU A 64 -10.12 -9.29 12.97
C LEU A 64 -10.60 -8.39 14.11
N PHE A 65 -10.72 -7.09 13.86
CA PHE A 65 -11.21 -6.13 14.85
C PHE A 65 -12.65 -6.45 15.28
N THR A 66 -13.51 -6.80 14.33
CA THR A 66 -14.91 -7.18 14.60
C THR A 66 -15.00 -8.45 15.46
N LEU A 67 -14.18 -9.46 15.14
CA LEU A 67 -14.15 -10.70 15.94
C LEU A 67 -13.73 -10.42 17.38
N LEU A 68 -12.71 -9.59 17.58
CA LEU A 68 -12.26 -9.20 18.94
C LEU A 68 -13.35 -8.41 19.67
N ALA A 69 -14.00 -7.46 19.00
CA ALA A 69 -15.05 -6.64 19.61
C ALA A 69 -16.29 -7.48 20.01
N VAL A 70 -16.74 -8.37 19.12
CA VAL A 70 -17.89 -9.24 19.41
C VAL A 70 -17.54 -10.25 20.51
N SER A 71 -16.36 -10.85 20.49
CA SER A 71 -15.89 -11.77 21.54
C SER A 71 -15.79 -11.06 22.88
N GLY A 72 -15.23 -9.85 22.91
CA GLY A 72 -15.17 -9.03 24.13
C GLY A 72 -16.54 -8.67 24.68
N TYR A 73 -17.47 -8.29 23.81
CA TYR A 73 -18.86 -8.04 24.20
C TYR A 73 -19.51 -9.26 24.82
N MET A 74 -19.36 -10.44 24.19
CA MET A 74 -19.91 -11.70 24.72
C MET A 74 -19.30 -12.06 26.07
N ALA A 75 -17.99 -11.87 26.27
CA ALA A 75 -17.33 -12.11 27.54
C ALA A 75 -17.86 -11.19 28.66
N LEU A 76 -18.02 -9.89 28.35
CA LEU A 76 -18.55 -8.92 29.31
C LEU A 76 -19.98 -9.22 29.74
N THR A 77 -20.85 -9.60 28.81
CA THR A 77 -22.25 -9.96 29.15
C THR A 77 -22.34 -11.21 30.02
N GLN A 78 -21.42 -12.18 29.83
CA GLN A 78 -21.35 -13.35 30.71
C GLN A 78 -20.87 -12.98 32.12
N VAL A 79 -19.89 -12.11 32.25
CA VAL A 79 -19.37 -11.65 33.57
C VAL A 79 -20.43 -10.86 34.32
N GLN A 80 -21.26 -10.08 33.64
CA GLN A 80 -22.34 -9.31 34.25
C GLN A 80 -23.55 -10.17 34.63
N GLY A 81 -23.54 -11.47 34.30
CA GLY A 81 -24.64 -12.39 34.59
C GLY A 81 -25.87 -12.17 33.71
N GLU A 82 -25.76 -11.32 32.69
CA GLU A 82 -26.83 -11.09 31.74
C GLU A 82 -26.84 -12.20 30.68
N SER A 83 -27.89 -13.03 30.72
CA SER A 83 -28.07 -14.05 29.68
C SER A 83 -28.72 -13.44 28.45
N LEU A 84 -27.94 -13.19 27.41
CA LEU A 84 -28.47 -12.76 26.10
C LEU A 84 -29.53 -13.74 25.55
N CYS A 85 -29.40 -15.03 25.90
CA CYS A 85 -30.40 -16.04 25.53
C CYS A 85 -31.76 -15.84 26.22
N ALA A 86 -31.75 -15.29 27.43
CA ALA A 86 -33.03 -14.99 28.13
C ALA A 86 -33.71 -13.76 27.52
N GLN A 87 -32.91 -12.81 27.01
CA GLN A 87 -33.43 -11.56 26.49
C GLN A 87 -33.99 -11.70 25.06
N PHE A 88 -33.31 -12.46 24.19
CA PHE A 88 -33.65 -12.56 22.76
C PHE A 88 -34.16 -13.91 22.31
N GLY A 89 -34.12 -14.94 23.17
CA GLY A 89 -34.37 -16.32 22.78
C GLY A 89 -33.28 -16.88 21.83
N ARG A 90 -33.22 -18.21 21.67
CA ARG A 90 -32.15 -18.84 20.86
C ARG A 90 -32.07 -18.37 19.40
N PRO A 91 -33.20 -18.27 18.62
CA PRO A 91 -33.10 -17.81 17.24
C PRO A 91 -32.78 -16.29 17.14
N GLY A 92 -33.30 -15.48 18.07
CA GLY A 92 -33.11 -14.04 18.07
C GLY A 92 -31.66 -13.62 18.34
N ILE A 93 -30.94 -14.38 19.19
CA ILE A 93 -29.56 -14.08 19.52
C ILE A 93 -28.63 -14.20 18.28
N TYR A 94 -28.82 -15.18 17.42
CA TYR A 94 -28.04 -15.33 16.21
C TYR A 94 -28.27 -14.19 15.24
N ALA A 95 -29.52 -13.76 15.07
CA ALA A 95 -29.84 -12.61 14.22
C ALA A 95 -29.22 -11.31 14.78
N TYR A 96 -29.31 -11.09 16.08
CA TYR A 96 -28.71 -9.94 16.74
C TYR A 96 -27.19 -9.92 16.60
N LEU A 97 -26.52 -11.03 16.87
CA LEU A 97 -25.04 -11.13 16.75
C LEU A 97 -24.58 -10.94 15.31
N LEU A 98 -25.32 -11.50 14.34
CA LEU A 98 -25.01 -11.30 12.93
C LEU A 98 -25.16 -9.82 12.53
N GLN A 99 -26.23 -9.17 12.96
CA GLN A 99 -26.43 -7.75 12.70
C GLN A 99 -25.35 -6.90 13.36
N LEU A 100 -25.02 -7.15 14.61
CA LEU A 100 -23.95 -6.47 15.34
C LEU A 100 -22.61 -6.66 14.63
N PHE A 101 -22.30 -7.88 14.20
CA PHE A 101 -21.09 -8.19 13.45
C PHE A 101 -21.01 -7.40 12.16
N LEU A 102 -22.06 -7.38 11.34
CA LEU A 102 -22.08 -6.66 10.07
C LEU A 102 -21.92 -5.14 10.25
N VAL A 103 -22.57 -4.58 11.27
CA VAL A 103 -22.44 -3.14 11.58
C VAL A 103 -21.01 -2.80 12.00
N ILE A 104 -20.42 -3.54 12.94
CA ILE A 104 -19.06 -3.29 13.40
C ILE A 104 -18.07 -3.47 12.26
N TRP A 105 -18.21 -4.52 11.44
CA TRP A 105 -17.35 -4.77 10.29
C TRP A 105 -17.42 -3.66 9.25
N GLY A 106 -18.62 -3.21 8.90
CA GLY A 106 -18.83 -2.12 7.94
C GLY A 106 -18.26 -0.80 8.45
N VAL A 107 -18.54 -0.42 9.69
CA VAL A 107 -18.02 0.81 10.30
C VAL A 107 -16.50 0.76 10.40
N SER A 108 -15.94 -0.36 10.88
CA SER A 108 -14.48 -0.54 10.97
C SER A 108 -13.81 -0.44 9.60
N GLY A 109 -14.39 -1.10 8.58
CA GLY A 109 -13.89 -1.03 7.21
C GLY A 109 -13.92 0.40 6.64
N ALA A 110 -14.99 1.14 6.87
CA ALA A 110 -15.11 2.54 6.47
C ALA A 110 -14.05 3.41 7.16
N LEU A 111 -13.87 3.29 8.47
CA LEU A 111 -12.86 4.03 9.21
C LEU A 111 -11.42 3.69 8.76
N LEU A 112 -11.12 2.42 8.56
CA LEU A 112 -9.81 1.96 8.10
C LEU A 112 -9.49 2.45 6.68
N SER A 113 -10.50 2.62 5.82
CA SER A 113 -10.30 3.11 4.44
C SER A 113 -9.74 4.54 4.38
N TRP A 114 -9.94 5.34 5.42
CA TRP A 114 -9.40 6.71 5.51
C TRP A 114 -7.93 6.73 5.89
N LEU A 115 -7.43 5.65 6.49
CA LEU A 115 -6.04 5.63 6.95
C LEU A 115 -5.06 5.53 5.78
N PRO A 116 -4.01 6.37 5.76
CA PRO A 116 -2.97 6.32 4.72
C PRO A 116 -2.22 4.98 4.67
N TYR A 117 -2.24 4.21 5.75
CA TYR A 117 -1.61 2.89 5.85
C TYR A 117 -2.11 1.88 4.80
N TYR A 118 -3.37 2.00 4.36
CA TYR A 118 -3.98 1.12 3.35
C TYR A 118 -3.83 1.61 1.92
N ARG A 119 -3.15 2.75 1.72
CA ARG A 119 -2.85 3.30 0.40
C ARG A 119 -1.50 2.80 -0.06
N TYR A 120 -1.45 2.29 -1.27
CA TYR A 120 -0.20 1.87 -1.89
C TYR A 120 -0.09 2.42 -3.31
N ILE A 121 1.15 2.68 -3.72
CA ILE A 121 1.51 3.10 -5.08
C ILE A 121 2.26 1.94 -5.70
N TYR A 122 1.87 1.55 -6.90
CA TYR A 122 2.40 0.35 -7.55
C TYR A 122 3.91 0.46 -7.81
N ALA A 123 4.36 1.56 -8.38
CA ALA A 123 5.79 1.81 -8.63
C ALA A 123 6.63 1.69 -7.35
N ILE A 124 6.15 2.28 -6.24
CA ILE A 124 6.83 2.19 -4.94
C ILE A 124 6.84 0.76 -4.39
N ALA A 125 5.72 0.04 -4.53
CA ALA A 125 5.63 -1.34 -4.08
C ALA A 125 6.58 -2.28 -4.85
N GLN A 126 6.85 -1.99 -6.12
CA GLN A 126 7.87 -2.66 -6.91
C GLN A 126 9.27 -2.35 -6.38
N PHE A 127 9.59 -1.09 -6.18
CA PHE A 127 10.90 -0.64 -5.73
C PHE A 127 11.31 -1.20 -4.36
N VAL A 128 10.37 -1.32 -3.43
CA VAL A 128 10.64 -1.92 -2.10
C VAL A 128 11.17 -3.36 -2.19
N ARG A 129 10.90 -4.06 -3.29
CA ARG A 129 11.42 -5.41 -3.54
C ARG A 129 12.83 -5.42 -4.14
N PHE A 130 13.30 -4.27 -4.63
CA PHE A 130 14.61 -4.11 -5.24
C PHE A 130 15.59 -3.48 -4.27
N HIS A 131 16.76 -4.12 -4.12
CA HIS A 131 17.85 -3.57 -3.33
C HIS A 131 18.87 -2.96 -4.29
N VAL A 132 18.79 -1.65 -4.50
CA VAL A 132 19.72 -0.85 -5.30
C VAL A 132 20.10 0.40 -4.53
N ASP A 133 21.21 1.02 -4.91
CA ASP A 133 21.76 2.18 -4.19
C ASP A 133 20.88 3.44 -4.33
N ALA A 134 20.18 3.59 -5.46
CA ALA A 134 19.27 4.70 -5.69
C ALA A 134 18.07 4.26 -6.53
N GLN A 135 16.89 4.80 -6.18
CA GLN A 135 15.64 4.53 -6.88
C GLN A 135 14.90 5.82 -7.15
N TRP A 136 14.44 6.00 -8.38
CA TRP A 136 13.80 7.21 -8.85
C TRP A 136 12.47 6.90 -9.52
N VAL A 137 11.43 7.61 -9.10
CA VAL A 137 10.12 7.60 -9.78
C VAL A 137 10.07 8.85 -10.66
N ALA A 138 10.06 8.63 -11.97
CA ALA A 138 9.84 9.69 -12.96
C ALA A 138 8.37 9.70 -13.37
N TYR A 139 7.76 10.87 -13.53
CA TYR A 139 6.37 10.99 -13.89
C TYR A 139 6.12 12.21 -14.79
N ASP A 140 5.11 12.10 -15.67
CA ASP A 140 4.63 13.24 -16.44
C ASP A 140 3.70 14.09 -15.55
N LYS A 141 3.98 15.38 -15.46
CA LYS A 141 3.17 16.35 -14.69
C LYS A 141 1.69 16.30 -15.03
N LYS A 142 1.36 16.09 -16.32
CA LYS A 142 -0.01 16.00 -16.82
C LYS A 142 -0.86 14.96 -16.08
N ILE A 143 -0.24 13.90 -15.52
CA ILE A 143 -0.94 12.90 -14.71
C ILE A 143 -1.67 13.54 -13.54
N PHE A 144 -1.07 14.59 -12.94
CA PHE A 144 -1.61 15.24 -11.75
C PHE A 144 -2.46 16.48 -12.03
N ASP A 145 -2.55 16.92 -13.29
CA ASP A 145 -3.41 18.05 -13.67
C ASP A 145 -4.89 17.70 -13.57
N GLU A 146 -5.26 16.45 -13.87
CA GLU A 146 -6.64 15.98 -13.89
C GLU A 146 -7.10 15.30 -12.60
N VAL A 147 -6.18 15.02 -11.67
CA VAL A 147 -6.49 14.32 -10.43
C VAL A 147 -6.38 15.22 -9.20
N PRO A 148 -7.12 14.94 -8.12
CA PRO A 148 -7.02 15.72 -6.88
C PRO A 148 -5.59 15.76 -6.34
N LYS A 149 -5.14 16.92 -5.84
CA LYS A 149 -3.80 17.17 -5.26
C LYS A 149 -3.36 16.13 -4.21
N ARG A 150 -4.32 15.49 -3.53
CA ARG A 150 -4.05 14.43 -2.55
C ARG A 150 -3.25 13.24 -3.11
N TYR A 151 -3.36 12.96 -4.43
CA TYR A 151 -2.61 11.88 -5.07
C TYR A 151 -1.13 12.23 -5.15
N TYR A 152 -0.81 13.45 -5.57
CA TYR A 152 0.57 13.93 -5.62
C TYR A 152 1.22 14.01 -4.23
N VAL A 153 0.50 14.55 -3.24
CA VAL A 153 0.97 14.62 -1.86
C VAL A 153 1.25 13.22 -1.30
N GLU A 154 0.41 12.24 -1.64
CA GLU A 154 0.61 10.85 -1.22
C GLU A 154 1.83 10.22 -1.90
N LEU A 155 2.07 10.48 -3.20
CA LEU A 155 3.27 10.04 -3.91
C LEU A 155 4.52 10.60 -3.25
N GLN A 156 4.58 11.93 -3.02
CA GLN A 156 5.70 12.57 -2.32
C GLN A 156 5.94 11.96 -0.95
N ARG A 157 4.88 11.77 -0.16
CA ARG A 157 4.96 11.20 1.19
C ARG A 157 5.55 9.79 1.18
N GLN A 158 5.14 8.96 0.23
CA GLN A 158 5.66 7.58 0.14
C GLN A 158 7.09 7.56 -0.38
N CYS A 159 7.44 8.36 -1.38
CA CYS A 159 8.82 8.48 -1.85
C CYS A 159 9.76 8.93 -0.72
N LEU A 160 9.40 9.95 0.05
CA LEU A 160 10.15 10.41 1.21
C LEU A 160 10.30 9.32 2.29
N ARG A 161 9.22 8.59 2.56
CA ARG A 161 9.22 7.51 3.57
C ARG A 161 10.20 6.39 3.22
N PHE A 162 10.32 6.05 1.95
CA PHE A 162 11.17 4.94 1.49
C PHE A 162 12.53 5.40 0.96
N GLY A 163 12.81 6.70 0.96
CA GLY A 163 14.06 7.26 0.48
C GLY A 163 14.21 7.23 -1.05
N PHE A 164 13.09 7.25 -1.78
CA PHE A 164 13.10 7.27 -3.24
C PHE A 164 13.15 8.71 -3.77
N GLY A 165 13.90 8.91 -4.85
CA GLY A 165 13.90 10.16 -5.58
C GLY A 165 12.62 10.32 -6.40
N LEU A 166 12.19 11.56 -6.59
CA LEU A 166 11.06 11.92 -7.42
C LEU A 166 11.54 12.87 -8.51
N MET A 167 11.17 12.59 -9.77
CA MET A 167 11.62 13.35 -10.94
C MET A 167 10.40 13.65 -11.84
N GLU A 168 10.29 14.91 -12.28
CA GLU A 168 9.25 15.40 -13.20
C GLU A 168 9.79 15.52 -14.61
#